data_bb48063decb7b06afdb94c59e3cd3f95
#
_entry.id   bb48063decb7b06afdb94c59e3cd3f95
#
_cell.length_a   1.000
_cell.length_b   1.000
_cell.length_c   1.000
_cell.angle_alpha   90.00
_cell.angle_beta   90.00
_cell.angle_gamma   90.00
#
_symmetry.space_group_name_H-M   'P 1'
#
loop_
_entity.id
_entity.type
_entity.pdbx_description
1 polymer ?
#
loop_
_entity_poly.entity_id
_entity_poly.type
_entity_poly.pdbx_seq_one_letter_code
_entity_poly.pdbx_strand_id
1 'polypeptide(L)'
;MVSYRLGVLVSFFSYLCTRNLNIFILEIASIDPLICLLSVVTAEPFFIGISAKVVFCLILMFALLLCSAMASSSETAYFSLQPNDINELESSQNRNEQLVLEIRQKPKTLLVTILIFNNLVNISITIFSTYIMSMMFNLAVNPIAAFILNVVVVTSLILLIGEMIPKVYASKKSKSIAILMAPILKVLIVIFKPLSKIFVSSTSFIDKRLGKKTGSISLSDLST
;
A
#
# COMPACT_ATOMS: atom_id res chain seq x y z
N MET A 1 10.87 -15.37 -18.41
CA MET A 1 9.98 -16.01 -17.42
C MET A 1 8.90 -15.06 -16.83
N VAL A 2 9.19 -13.79 -16.63
CA VAL A 2 8.23 -12.79 -16.13
C VAL A 2 7.14 -12.45 -17.17
N SER A 3 7.50 -12.40 -18.45
CA SER A 3 6.56 -12.09 -19.54
C SER A 3 5.44 -13.12 -19.72
N TYR A 4 5.72 -14.40 -19.44
CA TYR A 4 4.72 -15.47 -19.57
C TYR A 4 3.66 -15.43 -18.45
N ARG A 5 4.03 -15.01 -17.23
CA ARG A 5 3.10 -14.88 -16.10
C ARG A 5 2.18 -13.67 -16.25
N LEU A 6 2.67 -12.60 -16.87
CA LEU A 6 1.83 -11.42 -17.15
C LEU A 6 0.78 -11.74 -18.21
N GLY A 7 1.14 -12.51 -19.24
CA GLY A 7 0.24 -12.97 -20.29
C GLY A 7 -0.90 -13.85 -19.76
N VAL A 8 -0.60 -14.76 -18.82
CA VAL A 8 -1.60 -15.62 -18.19
C VAL A 8 -2.55 -14.82 -17.31
N LEU A 9 -2.06 -13.83 -16.55
CA LEU A 9 -2.89 -12.95 -15.72
C LEU A 9 -3.81 -12.06 -16.58
N VAL A 10 -3.32 -11.50 -17.66
CA VAL A 10 -4.11 -10.69 -18.58
C VAL A 10 -5.15 -11.54 -19.29
N SER A 11 -4.81 -12.77 -19.72
CA SER A 11 -5.77 -13.71 -20.33
C SER A 11 -6.83 -14.17 -19.34
N PHE A 12 -6.47 -14.40 -18.07
CA PHE A 12 -7.41 -14.77 -17.02
C PHE A 12 -8.38 -13.62 -16.70
N PHE A 13 -7.87 -12.39 -16.65
CA PHE A 13 -8.68 -11.18 -16.42
C PHE A 13 -9.60 -10.88 -17.61
N SER A 14 -9.12 -11.09 -18.84
CA SER A 14 -9.91 -10.96 -20.08
C SER A 14 -11.00 -12.02 -20.14
N TYR A 15 -10.71 -13.26 -19.76
CA TYR A 15 -11.68 -14.36 -19.72
C TYR A 15 -12.77 -14.14 -18.66
N LEU A 16 -12.42 -13.62 -17.48
CA LEU A 16 -13.40 -13.25 -16.44
C LEU A 16 -14.28 -12.07 -16.89
N CYS A 17 -13.71 -11.09 -17.54
CA CYS A 17 -14.45 -9.92 -18.02
C CYS A 17 -15.41 -10.26 -19.16
N THR A 18 -14.96 -11.08 -20.14
CA THR A 18 -15.81 -11.48 -21.28
C THR A 18 -16.91 -12.47 -20.87
N ARG A 19 -16.66 -13.38 -19.94
CA ARG A 19 -17.65 -14.34 -19.47
C ARG A 19 -18.79 -13.66 -18.69
N ASN A 20 -18.45 -12.72 -17.83
CA ASN A 20 -19.46 -11.95 -17.09
C ASN A 20 -20.24 -10.97 -17.99
N LEU A 21 -19.58 -10.39 -19.00
CA LEU A 21 -20.24 -9.47 -19.93
C LEU A 21 -21.22 -10.21 -20.85
N ASN A 22 -20.89 -11.41 -21.34
CA ASN A 22 -21.77 -12.21 -22.18
C ASN A 22 -22.98 -12.76 -21.42
N ILE A 23 -22.79 -13.15 -20.14
CA ILE A 23 -23.93 -13.58 -19.30
C ILE A 23 -24.84 -12.37 -19.03
N PHE A 24 -24.24 -11.19 -18.75
CA PHE A 24 -24.98 -9.95 -18.49
C PHE A 24 -25.78 -9.46 -19.73
N ILE A 25 -25.21 -9.58 -20.96
CA ILE A 25 -25.88 -9.20 -22.21
C ILE A 25 -27.00 -10.20 -22.56
N LEU A 26 -26.81 -11.50 -22.32
CA LEU A 26 -27.82 -12.51 -22.52
C LEU A 26 -28.99 -12.39 -21.55
N GLU A 27 -28.70 -11.98 -20.31
CA GLU A 27 -29.71 -11.76 -19.28
C GLU A 27 -30.56 -10.51 -19.57
N ILE A 28 -29.94 -9.44 -20.10
CA ILE A 28 -30.65 -8.21 -20.51
C ILE A 28 -31.53 -8.46 -21.75
N ALA A 29 -31.12 -9.31 -22.69
CA ALA A 29 -31.85 -9.57 -23.92
C ALA A 29 -33.12 -10.45 -23.72
N SER A 30 -33.28 -11.12 -22.58
CA SER A 30 -34.40 -12.03 -22.25
C SER A 30 -35.40 -11.44 -21.24
N ILE A 31 -35.22 -10.22 -20.78
CA ILE A 31 -36.10 -9.62 -19.78
C ILE A 31 -37.34 -9.01 -20.48
N ASP A 32 -38.52 -9.59 -20.23
CA ASP A 32 -39.78 -8.98 -20.57
C ASP A 32 -39.87 -7.55 -20.04
N PRO A 33 -40.35 -6.57 -20.84
CA PRO A 33 -40.46 -5.17 -20.41
C PRO A 33 -41.33 -5.02 -19.15
N LEU A 34 -42.24 -5.95 -18.90
CA LEU A 34 -43.03 -5.99 -17.68
C LEU A 34 -42.22 -6.37 -16.45
N ILE A 35 -41.25 -7.28 -16.58
CA ILE A 35 -40.31 -7.67 -15.49
C ILE A 35 -39.34 -6.51 -15.21
N CYS A 36 -38.91 -5.80 -16.25
CA CYS A 36 -38.08 -4.58 -16.07
C CYS A 36 -38.86 -3.48 -15.37
N LEU A 37 -40.12 -3.29 -15.65
CA LEU A 37 -40.99 -2.33 -14.97
C LEU A 37 -41.26 -2.75 -13.52
N LEU A 38 -41.47 -4.04 -13.25
CA LEU A 38 -41.68 -4.59 -11.91
C LEU A 38 -40.38 -4.48 -11.07
N SER A 39 -39.20 -4.71 -11.65
CA SER A 39 -37.93 -4.58 -10.97
C SER A 39 -37.58 -3.12 -10.60
N VAL A 40 -38.07 -2.14 -11.35
CA VAL A 40 -37.96 -0.72 -11.01
C VAL A 40 -38.86 -0.36 -9.82
N VAL A 41 -40.03 -1.00 -9.70
CA VAL A 41 -40.98 -0.77 -8.58
C VAL A 41 -40.53 -1.47 -7.30
N THR A 42 -39.77 -2.58 -7.40
CA THR A 42 -39.21 -3.32 -6.27
C THR A 42 -37.70 -3.03 -6.09
N ALA A 43 -37.22 -1.88 -6.54
CA ALA A 43 -35.82 -1.51 -6.42
C ALA A 43 -35.41 -1.53 -4.95
N GLU A 44 -34.72 -2.58 -4.55
CA GLU A 44 -34.07 -2.67 -3.24
C GLU A 44 -33.17 -1.46 -3.05
N PRO A 45 -33.17 -0.83 -1.87
CA PRO A 45 -32.34 0.34 -1.65
C PRO A 45 -30.86 -0.02 -1.84
N PHE A 46 -30.15 0.78 -2.63
CA PHE A 46 -28.70 0.62 -2.83
C PHE A 46 -27.94 0.70 -1.50
N PHE A 47 -28.43 1.51 -0.57
CA PHE A 47 -27.85 1.67 0.77
C PHE A 47 -28.66 0.86 1.79
N ILE A 48 -28.04 -0.17 2.38
CA ILE A 48 -28.66 -1.06 3.38
C ILE A 48 -28.73 -0.40 4.76
N GLY A 49 -27.78 0.47 5.09
CA GLY A 49 -27.70 1.16 6.37
C GLY A 49 -26.43 0.86 7.16
N ILE A 50 -26.30 1.56 8.29
CA ILE A 50 -25.14 1.44 9.17
C ILE A 50 -25.51 0.59 10.38
N SER A 51 -25.01 -0.62 10.45
CA SER A 51 -25.13 -1.50 11.61
C SER A 51 -23.95 -1.32 12.58
N ALA A 52 -24.09 -1.75 13.82
CA ALA A 52 -22.98 -1.73 14.80
C ALA A 52 -21.74 -2.48 14.30
N LYS A 53 -21.91 -3.54 13.50
CA LYS A 53 -20.81 -4.28 12.88
C LYS A 53 -20.05 -3.41 11.87
N VAL A 54 -20.75 -2.61 11.07
CA VAL A 54 -20.14 -1.68 10.11
C VAL A 54 -19.32 -0.63 10.83
N VAL A 55 -19.85 -0.06 11.92
CA VAL A 55 -19.11 0.93 12.73
C VAL A 55 -17.81 0.33 13.28
N PHE A 56 -17.85 -0.88 13.81
CA PHE A 56 -16.65 -1.57 14.28
C PHE A 56 -15.63 -1.77 13.16
N CYS A 57 -16.06 -2.22 11.97
CA CYS A 57 -15.20 -2.38 10.80
C CYS A 57 -14.60 -1.05 10.32
N LEU A 58 -15.37 0.05 10.37
CA LEU A 58 -14.87 1.39 10.01
C LEU A 58 -13.79 1.86 10.99
N ILE A 59 -13.96 1.61 12.30
CA ILE A 59 -12.93 1.92 13.30
C ILE A 59 -11.64 1.13 13.02
N LEU A 60 -11.77 -0.15 12.70
CA LEU A 60 -10.61 -0.99 12.37
C LEU A 60 -9.93 -0.53 11.07
N MET A 61 -10.70 -0.17 10.05
CA MET A 61 -10.18 0.40 8.81
C MET A 61 -9.44 1.71 9.06
N PHE A 62 -9.97 2.58 9.92
CA PHE A 62 -9.30 3.81 10.33
C PHE A 62 -7.97 3.53 11.05
N ALA A 63 -7.94 2.54 11.94
CA ALA A 63 -6.69 2.11 12.59
C ALA A 63 -5.64 1.62 11.57
N LEU A 64 -6.06 0.86 10.54
CA LEU A 64 -5.16 0.44 9.45
C LEU A 64 -4.65 1.63 8.64
N LEU A 65 -5.49 2.64 8.36
CA LEU A 65 -5.06 3.89 7.69
C LEU A 65 -4.02 4.64 8.53
N LEU A 66 -4.18 4.70 9.85
CA LEU A 66 -3.16 5.26 10.73
C LEU A 66 -1.84 4.47 10.69
N CYS A 67 -1.91 3.13 10.66
CA CYS A 67 -0.72 2.30 10.50
C CYS A 67 0.00 2.56 9.17
N SER A 68 -0.73 2.72 8.06
CA SER A 68 -0.19 3.10 6.76
C SER A 68 0.47 4.48 6.81
N ALA A 69 -0.19 5.46 7.43
CA ALA A 69 0.33 6.81 7.62
C ALA A 69 1.62 6.83 8.46
N MET A 70 1.69 6.01 9.52
CA MET A 70 2.89 5.86 10.34
C MET A 70 4.05 5.24 9.56
N ALA A 71 3.80 4.21 8.74
CA ALA A 71 4.80 3.60 7.87
C ALA A 71 5.35 4.62 6.86
N SER A 72 4.47 5.31 6.14
CA SER A 72 4.83 6.31 5.13
C SER A 72 5.57 7.51 5.71
N SER A 73 5.15 8.00 6.90
CA SER A 73 5.85 9.08 7.59
C SER A 73 7.23 8.64 8.08
N SER A 74 7.37 7.40 8.54
CA SER A 74 8.65 6.84 8.99
C SER A 74 9.67 6.80 7.85
N GLU A 75 9.27 6.32 6.68
CA GLU A 75 10.11 6.30 5.48
C GLU A 75 10.67 7.70 5.20
N THR A 76 9.78 8.67 5.03
CA THR A 76 10.18 10.04 4.71
C THR A 76 11.03 10.67 5.82
N ALA A 77 10.67 10.48 7.09
CA ALA A 77 11.42 11.03 8.20
C ALA A 77 12.88 10.56 8.22
N TYR A 78 13.11 9.25 8.11
CA TYR A 78 14.47 8.69 8.17
C TYR A 78 15.34 9.09 6.98
N PHE A 79 14.75 9.26 5.78
CA PHE A 79 15.49 9.66 4.58
C PHE A 79 15.62 11.19 4.42
N SER A 80 14.86 11.98 5.18
CA SER A 80 14.93 13.45 5.17
C SER A 80 15.73 14.03 6.36
N LEU A 81 16.36 13.20 7.19
CA LEU A 81 17.22 13.66 8.28
C LEU A 81 18.43 14.45 7.74
N GLN A 82 18.60 15.67 8.22
CA GLN A 82 19.71 16.52 7.84
C GLN A 82 20.99 16.19 8.64
N PRO A 83 22.19 16.54 8.14
CA PRO A 83 23.44 16.33 8.87
C PRO A 83 23.45 16.98 10.28
N ASN A 84 22.83 18.14 10.45
CA ASN A 84 22.69 18.79 11.73
C ASN A 84 21.86 17.99 12.73
N ASP A 85 20.73 17.40 12.24
CA ASP A 85 19.88 16.53 13.07
C ASP A 85 20.67 15.31 13.56
N ILE A 86 21.56 14.78 12.72
CA ILE A 86 22.37 13.60 13.04
C ILE A 86 23.38 13.92 14.12
N ASN A 87 24.09 15.06 14.01
CA ASN A 87 25.06 15.50 15.01
C ASN A 87 24.39 15.71 16.38
N GLU A 88 23.17 16.26 16.41
CA GLU A 88 22.40 16.39 17.63
C GLU A 88 21.99 15.03 18.21
N LEU A 89 21.57 14.07 17.38
CA LEU A 89 21.23 12.72 17.82
C LEU A 89 22.45 11.96 18.37
N GLU A 90 23.64 12.17 17.79
CA GLU A 90 24.89 11.56 18.24
C GLU A 90 25.34 12.07 19.61
N SER A 91 25.09 13.35 19.90
CA SER A 91 25.43 13.97 21.21
C SER A 91 24.47 13.62 22.34
N SER A 92 23.32 13.02 22.01
CA SER A 92 22.25 12.71 22.96
C SER A 92 22.45 11.34 23.61
N GLN A 93 22.15 11.29 24.93
CA GLN A 93 22.09 10.03 25.69
C GLN A 93 20.70 9.39 25.71
N ASN A 94 19.73 9.95 24.99
CA ASN A 94 18.37 9.43 24.95
C ASN A 94 18.32 8.13 24.14
N ARG A 95 17.76 7.07 24.74
CA ARG A 95 17.65 5.75 24.13
C ARG A 95 16.95 5.75 22.76
N ASN A 96 15.89 6.53 22.61
CA ASN A 96 15.15 6.58 21.36
C ASN A 96 15.95 7.26 20.26
N GLU A 97 16.76 8.25 20.58
CA GLU A 97 17.63 8.95 19.64
C GLU A 97 18.77 8.06 19.18
N GLN A 98 19.36 7.30 20.09
CA GLN A 98 20.37 6.29 19.74
C GLN A 98 19.78 5.16 18.86
N LEU A 99 18.51 4.79 19.09
CA LEU A 99 17.81 3.83 18.22
C LEU A 99 17.65 4.35 16.78
N VAL A 100 17.42 5.65 16.59
CA VAL A 100 17.37 6.25 15.24
C VAL A 100 18.68 6.01 14.51
N LEU A 101 19.81 6.25 15.16
CA LEU A 101 21.14 6.06 14.59
C LEU A 101 21.41 4.58 14.27
N GLU A 102 21.07 3.66 15.20
CA GLU A 102 21.20 2.21 14.98
C GLU A 102 20.43 1.73 13.75
N ILE A 103 19.17 2.15 13.62
CA ILE A 103 18.29 1.77 12.50
C ILE A 103 18.83 2.35 11.19
N ARG A 104 19.32 3.60 11.21
CA ARG A 104 19.85 4.29 10.04
C ARG A 104 21.12 3.64 9.48
N GLN A 105 21.90 2.94 10.30
CA GLN A 105 23.09 2.20 9.83
C GLN A 105 22.75 1.08 8.82
N LYS A 106 21.48 0.64 8.77
CA LYS A 106 21.03 -0.43 7.86
C LYS A 106 19.91 0.05 6.93
N PRO A 107 20.19 1.03 6.04
CA PRO A 107 19.15 1.71 5.26
C PRO A 107 18.40 0.76 4.32
N LYS A 108 19.07 -0.22 3.72
CA LYS A 108 18.42 -1.22 2.84
C LYS A 108 17.41 -2.07 3.62
N THR A 109 17.75 -2.51 4.82
CA THR A 109 16.85 -3.30 5.66
C THR A 109 15.66 -2.47 6.14
N LEU A 110 15.90 -1.22 6.54
CA LEU A 110 14.88 -0.27 6.95
C LEU A 110 13.86 -0.05 5.82
N LEU A 111 14.34 0.32 4.63
CA LEU A 111 13.50 0.59 3.46
C LEU A 111 12.63 -0.63 3.11
N VAL A 112 13.24 -1.82 3.01
CA VAL A 112 12.51 -3.04 2.67
C VAL A 112 11.48 -3.39 3.75
N THR A 113 11.80 -3.21 5.03
CA THR A 113 10.86 -3.48 6.12
C THR A 113 9.64 -2.56 6.07
N ILE A 114 9.87 -1.26 5.90
CA ILE A 114 8.78 -0.28 5.78
C ILE A 114 7.93 -0.56 4.54
N LEU A 115 8.56 -0.87 3.41
CA LEU A 115 7.87 -1.18 2.15
C LEU A 115 6.96 -2.42 2.30
N ILE A 116 7.47 -3.49 2.91
CA ILE A 116 6.69 -4.72 3.15
C ILE A 116 5.50 -4.42 4.07
N PHE A 117 5.75 -3.72 5.17
CA PHE A 117 4.71 -3.39 6.13
C PHE A 117 3.63 -2.49 5.52
N ASN A 118 4.03 -1.43 4.80
CA ASN A 118 3.09 -0.51 4.14
C ASN A 118 2.22 -1.24 3.10
N ASN A 119 2.82 -2.07 2.25
CA ASN A 119 2.06 -2.87 1.28
C ASN A 119 1.10 -3.85 1.94
N LEU A 120 1.52 -4.52 3.04
CA LEU A 120 0.66 -5.43 3.78
C LEU A 120 -0.57 -4.70 4.35
N VAL A 121 -0.35 -3.52 4.94
CA VAL A 121 -1.43 -2.68 5.49
C VAL A 121 -2.35 -2.19 4.38
N ASN A 122 -1.83 -1.73 3.24
CA ASN A 122 -2.63 -1.24 2.13
C ASN A 122 -3.50 -2.35 1.50
N ILE A 123 -2.96 -3.58 1.36
CA ILE A 123 -3.73 -4.76 0.95
C ILE A 123 -4.84 -5.06 1.96
N SER A 124 -4.53 -5.00 3.26
CA SER A 124 -5.52 -5.22 4.32
C SER A 124 -6.64 -4.20 4.26
N ILE A 125 -6.34 -2.91 4.07
CA ILE A 125 -7.35 -1.84 3.89
C ILE A 125 -8.25 -2.16 2.70
N THR A 126 -7.69 -2.58 1.57
CA THR A 126 -8.46 -2.91 0.36
C THR A 126 -9.41 -4.09 0.59
N ILE A 127 -8.97 -5.14 1.27
CA ILE A 127 -9.81 -6.29 1.60
C ILE A 127 -10.93 -5.87 2.57
N PHE A 128 -10.58 -5.13 3.61
CA PHE A 128 -11.57 -4.63 4.59
C PHE A 128 -12.58 -3.68 3.97
N SER A 129 -12.15 -2.81 3.07
CA SER A 129 -13.05 -1.88 2.37
C SER A 129 -14.10 -2.62 1.54
N THR A 130 -13.69 -3.67 0.81
CA THR A 130 -14.61 -4.51 0.04
C THR A 130 -15.64 -5.20 0.96
N TYR A 131 -15.20 -5.67 2.13
CA TYR A 131 -16.10 -6.26 3.11
C TYR A 131 -17.10 -5.24 3.69
N ILE A 132 -16.65 -4.03 4.02
CA ILE A 132 -17.50 -2.95 4.48
C ILE A 132 -18.53 -2.55 3.42
N MET A 133 -18.08 -2.45 2.15
CA MET A 133 -18.96 -2.16 1.02
C MET A 133 -20.08 -3.18 0.88
N SER A 134 -19.77 -4.47 0.98
CA SER A 134 -20.79 -5.53 0.90
C SER A 134 -21.79 -5.51 2.05
N MET A 135 -21.44 -4.91 3.19
CA MET A 135 -22.36 -4.73 4.32
C MET A 135 -23.22 -3.47 4.23
N MET A 136 -22.70 -2.41 3.61
CA MET A 136 -23.36 -1.10 3.53
C MET A 136 -24.22 -0.95 2.29
N PHE A 137 -23.82 -1.58 1.19
CA PHE A 137 -24.44 -1.39 -0.10
C PHE A 137 -24.89 -2.72 -0.72
N ASN A 138 -26.08 -2.69 -1.34
CA ASN A 138 -26.55 -3.80 -2.16
C ASN A 138 -25.83 -3.76 -3.51
N LEU A 139 -24.71 -4.50 -3.60
CA LEU A 139 -23.84 -4.52 -4.78
C LEU A 139 -24.52 -5.05 -6.03
N ALA A 140 -25.61 -5.81 -5.88
CA ALA A 140 -26.37 -6.36 -6.97
C ALA A 140 -27.20 -5.29 -7.71
N VAL A 141 -27.61 -4.23 -7.03
CA VAL A 141 -28.43 -3.15 -7.62
C VAL A 141 -27.64 -2.32 -8.62
N ASN A 142 -26.38 -2.00 -8.31
CA ASN A 142 -25.51 -1.23 -9.20
C ASN A 142 -24.04 -1.62 -9.04
N PRO A 143 -23.58 -2.69 -9.71
CA PRO A 143 -22.21 -3.19 -9.57
C PRO A 143 -21.16 -2.20 -10.06
N ILE A 144 -21.46 -1.36 -11.03
CA ILE A 144 -20.54 -0.35 -11.56
C ILE A 144 -20.30 0.75 -10.52
N ALA A 145 -21.37 1.27 -9.91
CA ALA A 145 -21.25 2.28 -8.87
C ALA A 145 -20.51 1.73 -7.65
N ALA A 146 -20.79 0.49 -7.25
CA ALA A 146 -20.09 -0.19 -6.16
C ALA A 146 -18.59 -0.35 -6.45
N PHE A 147 -18.23 -0.73 -7.67
CA PHE A 147 -16.83 -0.85 -8.09
C PHE A 147 -16.11 0.50 -8.07
N ILE A 148 -16.71 1.55 -8.65
CA ILE A 148 -16.13 2.90 -8.66
C ILE A 148 -15.95 3.40 -7.24
N LEU A 149 -16.96 3.27 -6.38
CA LEU A 149 -16.89 3.67 -4.98
C LEU A 149 -15.76 2.96 -4.24
N ASN A 150 -15.67 1.64 -4.38
CA ASN A 150 -14.63 0.87 -3.70
C ASN A 150 -13.21 1.20 -4.24
N VAL A 151 -13.01 1.17 -5.55
CA VAL A 151 -11.69 1.38 -6.13
C VAL A 151 -11.26 2.83 -6.02
N VAL A 152 -12.08 3.78 -6.47
CA VAL A 152 -11.67 5.20 -6.54
C VAL A 152 -11.59 5.82 -5.15
N VAL A 153 -12.64 5.64 -4.33
CA VAL A 153 -12.68 6.27 -2.99
C VAL A 153 -11.63 5.67 -2.09
N VAL A 154 -11.51 4.34 -2.02
CA VAL A 154 -10.56 3.69 -1.11
C VAL A 154 -9.12 3.95 -1.54
N THR A 155 -8.82 3.88 -2.85
CA THR A 155 -7.47 4.21 -3.34
C THR A 155 -7.12 5.66 -3.05
N SER A 156 -8.06 6.59 -3.24
CA SER A 156 -7.85 8.01 -2.93
C SER A 156 -7.61 8.24 -1.43
N LEU A 157 -8.34 7.54 -0.55
CA LEU A 157 -8.14 7.60 0.89
C LEU A 157 -6.76 7.08 1.31
N ILE A 158 -6.33 5.93 0.77
CA ILE A 158 -5.01 5.37 1.03
C ILE A 158 -3.92 6.35 0.58
N LEU A 159 -4.01 6.88 -0.65
CA LEU A 159 -3.03 7.80 -1.18
C LEU A 159 -2.96 9.11 -0.39
N LEU A 160 -4.10 9.73 -0.11
CA LEU A 160 -4.12 11.04 0.56
C LEU A 160 -3.77 10.90 2.05
N ILE A 161 -4.53 10.07 2.79
CA ILE A 161 -4.43 9.98 4.25
C ILE A 161 -3.31 9.02 4.66
N GLY A 162 -3.15 7.90 3.96
CA GLY A 162 -2.15 6.88 4.27
C GLY A 162 -0.74 7.23 3.79
N GLU A 163 -0.59 8.03 2.73
CA GLU A 163 0.73 8.27 2.12
C GLU A 163 1.09 9.75 1.95
N MET A 164 0.33 10.55 1.19
CA MET A 164 0.74 11.90 0.81
C MET A 164 0.83 12.86 1.99
N ILE A 165 -0.24 13.00 2.76
CA ILE A 165 -0.29 13.91 3.91
C ILE A 165 0.77 13.56 4.96
N PRO A 166 0.93 12.28 5.38
CA PRO A 166 1.95 11.88 6.33
C PRO A 166 3.39 12.14 5.84
N LYS A 167 3.68 11.90 4.55
CA LYS A 167 5.00 12.16 3.95
C LYS A 167 5.34 13.66 3.94
N VAL A 168 4.39 14.52 3.55
CA VAL A 168 4.58 15.97 3.57
C VAL A 168 4.82 16.49 4.98
N TYR A 169 4.10 15.98 5.96
CA TYR A 169 4.30 16.34 7.36
C TYR A 169 5.66 15.86 7.89
N ALA A 170 6.03 14.62 7.56
CA ALA A 170 7.28 14.00 7.99
C ALA A 170 8.52 14.69 7.41
N SER A 171 8.45 15.20 6.18
CA SER A 171 9.57 15.95 5.57
C SER A 171 9.89 17.25 6.31
N LYS A 172 8.89 17.88 6.95
CA LYS A 172 9.05 19.13 7.73
C LYS A 172 9.51 18.89 9.17
N LYS A 173 9.19 17.73 9.76
CA LYS A 173 9.50 17.37 11.15
C LYS A 173 10.22 16.03 11.25
N SER A 174 11.20 15.81 10.38
CA SER A 174 11.90 14.55 10.20
C SER A 174 12.49 14.00 11.50
N LYS A 175 13.21 14.81 12.27
CA LYS A 175 13.84 14.43 13.54
C LYS A 175 12.80 13.94 14.56
N SER A 176 11.75 14.72 14.81
CA SER A 176 10.72 14.37 15.81
C SER A 176 9.99 13.07 15.47
N ILE A 177 9.66 12.89 14.19
CA ILE A 177 8.96 11.69 13.72
C ILE A 177 9.89 10.48 13.72
N ALA A 178 11.16 10.64 13.34
CA ALA A 178 12.13 9.55 13.39
C ALA A 178 12.31 9.02 14.82
N ILE A 179 12.41 9.92 15.81
CA ILE A 179 12.53 9.55 17.24
C ILE A 179 11.26 8.84 17.73
N LEU A 180 10.09 9.37 17.40
CA LEU A 180 8.80 8.79 17.79
C LEU A 180 8.62 7.38 17.21
N MET A 181 9.02 7.18 15.96
CA MET A 181 8.84 5.92 15.24
C MET A 181 9.94 4.89 15.49
N ALA A 182 11.09 5.28 16.05
CA ALA A 182 12.24 4.40 16.28
C ALA A 182 11.88 3.10 17.03
N PRO A 183 11.16 3.11 18.17
CA PRO A 183 10.82 1.89 18.88
C PRO A 183 9.90 0.97 18.07
N ILE A 184 8.93 1.53 17.34
CA ILE A 184 8.00 0.79 16.50
C ILE A 184 8.74 0.14 15.34
N LEU A 185 9.60 0.90 14.65
CA LEU A 185 10.42 0.40 13.55
C LEU A 185 11.37 -0.71 14.00
N LYS A 186 11.96 -0.61 15.19
CA LYS A 186 12.81 -1.68 15.73
C LYS A 186 12.04 -2.98 15.87
N VAL A 187 10.82 -2.94 16.37
CA VAL A 187 9.93 -4.13 16.47
C VAL A 187 9.61 -4.66 15.08
N LEU A 188 9.22 -3.80 14.13
CA LEU A 188 8.92 -4.19 12.75
C LEU A 188 10.12 -4.84 12.06
N ILE A 189 11.33 -4.27 12.22
CA ILE A 189 12.56 -4.84 11.66
C ILE A 189 12.81 -6.24 12.20
N VAL A 190 12.55 -6.49 13.48
CA VAL A 190 12.71 -7.82 14.08
C VAL A 190 11.68 -8.80 13.51
N ILE A 191 10.40 -8.40 13.43
CA ILE A 191 9.31 -9.24 12.89
C ILE A 191 9.56 -9.59 11.42
N PHE A 192 9.90 -8.59 10.61
CA PHE A 192 10.09 -8.77 9.16
C PHE A 192 11.53 -9.16 8.78
N LYS A 193 12.41 -9.40 9.75
CA LYS A 193 13.82 -9.79 9.52
C LYS A 193 13.99 -10.93 8.52
N PRO A 194 13.26 -12.07 8.62
CA PRO A 194 13.42 -13.17 7.68
C PRO A 194 13.06 -12.75 6.25
N LEU A 195 11.97 -12.00 6.09
CA LEU A 195 11.48 -11.54 4.79
C LEU A 195 12.39 -10.46 4.19
N SER A 196 12.80 -9.47 4.99
CA SER A 196 13.74 -8.43 4.58
C SER A 196 15.08 -9.00 4.13
N LYS A 197 15.58 -10.07 4.79
CA LYS A 197 16.82 -10.73 4.42
C LYS A 197 16.76 -11.33 3.00
N ILE A 198 15.63 -11.96 2.64
CA ILE A 198 15.42 -12.51 1.31
C ILE A 198 15.45 -11.40 0.26
N PHE A 199 14.72 -10.30 0.48
CA PHE A 199 14.67 -9.17 -0.46
C PHE A 199 16.03 -8.46 -0.61
N VAL A 200 16.71 -8.18 0.49
CA VAL A 200 18.03 -7.54 0.48
C VAL A 200 19.08 -8.44 -0.21
N SER A 201 19.03 -9.75 0.00
CA SER A 201 19.92 -10.70 -0.67
C SER A 201 19.69 -10.72 -2.19
N SER A 202 18.42 -10.71 -2.61
CA SER A 202 18.04 -10.66 -4.02
C SER A 202 18.53 -9.37 -4.71
N THR A 203 18.39 -8.22 -4.04
CA THR A 203 18.86 -6.92 -4.54
C THR A 203 20.39 -6.87 -4.63
N SER A 204 21.09 -7.42 -3.64
CA SER A 204 22.57 -7.47 -3.63
C SER A 204 23.11 -8.34 -4.77
N PHE A 205 22.39 -9.38 -5.18
CA PHE A 205 22.75 -10.20 -6.31
C PHE A 205 22.66 -9.41 -7.64
N ILE A 206 21.65 -8.57 -7.77
CA ILE A 206 21.45 -7.68 -8.94
C ILE A 206 22.55 -6.61 -8.96
N ASP A 207 22.84 -5.95 -7.83
CA ASP A 207 23.90 -4.95 -7.70
C ASP A 207 25.27 -5.51 -8.10
N LYS A 208 25.59 -6.74 -7.69
CA LYS A 208 26.84 -7.42 -8.06
C LYS A 208 26.95 -7.74 -9.56
N ARG A 209 25.81 -8.02 -10.21
CA ARG A 209 25.81 -8.27 -11.67
C ARG A 209 25.89 -6.99 -12.49
N LEU A 210 25.24 -5.91 -12.03
CA LEU A 210 25.29 -4.61 -12.70
C LEU A 210 26.62 -3.89 -12.45
N GLY A 211 27.17 -3.94 -11.25
CA GLY A 211 28.45 -3.32 -10.91
C GLY A 211 29.65 -3.90 -11.68
N LYS A 212 29.57 -5.16 -12.12
CA LYS A 212 30.59 -5.75 -13.01
C LYS A 212 30.57 -5.17 -14.43
N LYS A 213 29.49 -4.55 -14.88
CA LYS A 213 29.40 -3.91 -16.20
C LYS A 213 29.91 -2.46 -16.24
N THR A 214 29.86 -1.76 -15.08
CA THR A 214 30.28 -0.34 -15.02
C THR A 214 31.77 -0.17 -14.68
N GLY A 215 32.47 -1.23 -14.28
CA GLY A 215 33.88 -1.19 -13.90
C GLY A 215 34.89 -1.29 -15.07
N SER A 216 34.42 -1.24 -16.32
CA SER A 216 35.31 -1.35 -17.50
C SER A 216 35.44 -0.06 -18.33
N ILE A 217 34.92 1.06 -17.86
CA ILE A 217 35.28 2.37 -18.43
C ILE A 217 36.43 2.90 -17.57
N SER A 218 37.62 2.47 -17.92
CA SER A 218 38.85 2.95 -17.31
C SER A 218 39.06 4.41 -17.71
N LEU A 219 39.49 5.24 -16.77
CA LEU A 219 39.90 6.64 -16.96
C LEU A 219 41.07 6.77 -17.97
N SER A 220 41.59 5.66 -18.51
CA SER A 220 42.59 5.64 -19.56
C SER A 220 42.10 6.04 -20.95
N ASP A 221 40.78 6.03 -21.20
CA ASP A 221 40.20 6.41 -22.49
C ASP A 221 39.86 7.91 -22.62
N LEU A 222 40.14 8.71 -21.59
CA LEU A 222 39.94 10.16 -21.58
C LEU A 222 41.24 10.97 -21.75
N SER A 223 42.36 10.33 -22.02
CA SER A 223 43.67 10.99 -22.18
C SER A 223 44.31 10.77 -23.55
N THR A 224 43.53 10.81 -24.63
CA THR A 224 44.03 10.97 -26.00
C THR A 224 43.35 12.13 -26.66
#